data_70bd5ad136a420e37d6c1cd55b2bae79
#
_entry.id   70bd5ad136a420e37d6c1cd55b2bae79
#
_cell.length_a   1.000
_cell.length_b   1.000
_cell.length_c   1.000
_cell.angle_alpha   90.00
_cell.angle_beta   90.00
_cell.angle_gamma   90.00
#
_symmetry.space_group_name_H-M   'P 1'
#
loop_
_entity.id
_entity.type
_entity.pdbx_description
1 polymer ?
#
loop_
_entity_poly.entity_id
_entity_poly.type
_entity_poly.pdbx_seq_one_letter_code
_entity_poly.pdbx_strand_id
1 'polypeptide(L)'
;RVFDHTDMHFKKGFRMLTLSWSDGNTLIPVNSCLLASAKDTNIIGPVKDFDNRTLAGKRRALAQTKAPEAMMTLLDAALIAGLKADYVLFDSWFSNPAQITAIHSKGMDVIAMIKKSSRIKYSYCGEQLNIKELYSRNKKRRGRSKYLLSVDVMVGKANPVPAKIVCVRNKANRKDWLAFICTDTTLSEEEIIRI
;
A
#
# COMPACT_ATOMS: atom_id res chain seq x y z
N ARG A 1 1.06 1.21 -23.52
CA ARG A 1 1.69 -0.06 -23.11
C ARG A 1 1.91 -0.07 -21.60
N VAL A 2 1.67 -1.20 -20.98
CA VAL A 2 1.93 -1.43 -19.55
C VAL A 2 2.85 -2.62 -19.38
N PHE A 3 3.71 -2.58 -18.36
CA PHE A 3 4.57 -3.71 -18.04
C PHE A 3 3.77 -4.78 -17.31
N ASP A 4 3.76 -5.99 -17.84
CA ASP A 4 3.15 -7.16 -17.23
C ASP A 4 4.20 -7.89 -16.40
N HIS A 5 4.01 -7.93 -15.10
CA HIS A 5 4.95 -8.58 -14.18
C HIS A 5 4.86 -10.12 -14.21
N THR A 6 3.80 -10.68 -14.77
CA THR A 6 3.65 -12.13 -14.91
C THR A 6 4.53 -12.65 -16.05
N ASP A 7 4.43 -11.98 -17.18
CA ASP A 7 5.17 -12.38 -18.39
C ASP A 7 6.47 -11.58 -18.62
N MET A 8 6.77 -10.64 -17.71
CA MET A 8 7.99 -9.81 -17.71
C MET A 8 8.22 -9.03 -19.01
N HIS A 9 7.13 -8.60 -19.68
CA HIS A 9 7.21 -7.78 -20.89
C HIS A 9 6.09 -6.74 -21.00
N PHE A 10 6.21 -5.81 -21.95
CA PHE A 10 5.21 -4.78 -22.20
C PHE A 10 4.07 -5.29 -23.07
N LYS A 11 2.83 -5.13 -22.59
CA LYS A 11 1.59 -5.41 -23.33
C LYS A 11 0.81 -4.14 -23.64
N LYS A 12 -0.07 -4.21 -24.63
CA LYS A 12 -1.07 -3.16 -24.87
C LYS A 12 -2.13 -3.27 -23.77
N GLY A 13 -2.46 -2.15 -23.11
CA GLY A 13 -3.47 -2.14 -22.07
C GLY A 13 -3.28 -1.00 -21.08
N PHE A 14 -4.04 -1.08 -20.00
CA PHE A 14 -4.02 -0.15 -18.87
C PHE A 14 -3.85 -0.93 -17.57
N ARG A 15 -3.34 -0.27 -16.54
CA ARG A 15 -3.45 -0.76 -15.18
C ARG A 15 -4.70 -0.13 -14.56
N MET A 16 -5.59 -0.95 -14.06
CA MET A 16 -6.74 -0.47 -13.32
C MET A 16 -6.38 -0.41 -11.83
N LEU A 17 -6.52 0.77 -11.25
CA LEU A 17 -6.48 0.97 -9.80
C LEU A 17 -7.91 1.19 -9.33
N THR A 18 -8.36 0.36 -8.41
CA THR A 18 -9.72 0.44 -7.84
C THR A 18 -9.63 0.65 -6.34
N LEU A 19 -10.34 1.65 -5.84
CA LEU A 19 -10.66 1.80 -4.44
C LEU A 19 -11.99 1.08 -4.19
N SER A 20 -11.99 0.18 -3.22
CA SER A 20 -13.19 -0.54 -2.80
C SER A 20 -13.43 -0.31 -1.31
N TRP A 21 -14.68 -0.32 -0.90
CA TRP A 21 -15.11 -0.34 0.49
C TRP A 21 -15.53 -1.75 0.89
N SER A 22 -15.26 -2.14 2.13
CA SER A 22 -15.68 -3.43 2.67
C SER A 22 -16.07 -3.30 4.15
N ASP A 23 -17.07 -4.06 4.53
CA ASP A 23 -17.49 -4.30 5.92
C ASP A 23 -16.93 -5.62 6.49
N GLY A 24 -16.00 -6.25 5.75
CA GLY A 24 -15.44 -7.58 6.08
C GLY A 24 -16.16 -8.74 5.42
N ASN A 25 -17.41 -8.57 4.97
CA ASN A 25 -18.23 -9.59 4.29
C ASN A 25 -18.51 -9.22 2.83
N THR A 26 -18.71 -7.93 2.58
CA THR A 26 -19.06 -7.38 1.27
C THR A 26 -17.92 -6.51 0.77
N LEU A 27 -17.63 -6.56 -0.53
CA LEU A 27 -16.66 -5.69 -1.20
C LEU A 27 -17.37 -4.90 -2.29
N ILE A 28 -17.40 -3.56 -2.16
CA ILE A 28 -18.05 -2.65 -3.11
C ILE A 28 -17.00 -1.76 -3.75
N PRO A 29 -16.83 -1.80 -5.09
CA PRO A 29 -16.00 -0.82 -5.79
C PRO A 29 -16.59 0.58 -5.65
N VAL A 30 -15.79 1.53 -5.16
CA VAL A 30 -16.22 2.91 -4.90
C VAL A 30 -15.76 3.83 -6.04
N ASN A 31 -14.49 3.70 -6.42
CA ASN A 31 -13.89 4.55 -7.42
C ASN A 31 -12.73 3.83 -8.12
N SER A 32 -12.42 4.22 -9.36
CA SER A 32 -11.32 3.60 -10.10
C SER A 32 -10.68 4.58 -11.07
N CYS A 33 -9.41 4.33 -11.41
CA CYS A 33 -8.77 4.98 -12.54
C CYS A 33 -7.95 3.99 -13.38
N LEU A 34 -7.85 4.27 -14.66
CA LEU A 34 -7.02 3.50 -15.60
C LEU A 34 -5.66 4.21 -15.70
N LEU A 35 -4.65 3.66 -15.07
CA LEU A 35 -3.30 4.20 -15.08
C LEU A 35 -2.60 3.90 -16.42
N ALA A 36 -1.99 4.93 -16.98
CA ALA A 36 -1.23 4.89 -18.22
C ALA A 36 0.17 5.48 -18.00
N SER A 37 1.12 5.07 -18.83
CA SER A 37 2.46 5.66 -18.79
C SER A 37 2.44 7.06 -19.40
N ALA A 38 3.16 7.99 -18.76
CA ALA A 38 3.44 9.31 -19.35
C ALA A 38 4.62 9.29 -20.35
N LYS A 39 5.32 8.15 -20.51
CA LYS A 39 6.43 8.03 -21.47
C LYS A 39 5.88 7.86 -22.88
N ASP A 40 6.32 8.71 -23.81
CA ASP A 40 5.88 8.70 -25.20
C ASP A 40 6.07 7.33 -25.89
N THR A 41 7.15 6.62 -25.60
CA THR A 41 7.41 5.27 -26.11
C THR A 41 6.35 4.23 -25.72
N ASN A 42 5.58 4.48 -24.65
CA ASN A 42 4.54 3.60 -24.14
C ASN A 42 3.13 4.04 -24.58
N ILE A 43 2.99 5.25 -25.11
CA ILE A 43 1.72 5.78 -25.63
C ILE A 43 1.46 5.16 -27.00
N ILE A 44 0.22 4.73 -27.24
CA ILE A 44 -0.21 4.13 -28.51
C ILE A 44 -1.24 5.06 -29.13
N GLY A 45 -0.88 5.65 -30.25
CA GLY A 45 -1.71 6.61 -30.98
C GLY A 45 -1.50 8.07 -30.52
N PRO A 46 -2.11 9.03 -31.24
CA PRO A 46 -1.93 10.44 -30.95
C PRO A 46 -2.56 10.83 -29.60
N VAL A 47 -1.84 11.65 -28.86
CA VAL A 47 -2.39 12.31 -27.68
C VAL A 47 -3.33 13.42 -28.17
N LYS A 48 -4.57 13.40 -27.70
CA LYS A 48 -5.53 14.48 -27.97
C LYS A 48 -5.53 15.47 -26.81
N ASP A 49 -5.58 16.75 -27.13
CA ASP A 49 -5.80 17.77 -26.12
C ASP A 49 -7.24 17.69 -25.58
N PHE A 50 -7.36 17.84 -24.28
CA PHE A 50 -8.64 17.82 -23.58
C PHE A 50 -8.75 19.03 -22.66
N ASP A 51 -9.94 19.60 -22.63
CA ASP A 51 -10.24 20.60 -21.61
C ASP A 51 -10.17 19.97 -20.21
N ASN A 52 -9.15 20.37 -19.46
CA ASN A 52 -8.89 19.86 -18.09
C ASN A 52 -9.99 20.23 -17.08
N ARG A 53 -10.93 21.12 -17.43
CA ARG A 53 -12.10 21.44 -16.62
C ARG A 53 -13.16 20.35 -16.70
N THR A 54 -13.16 19.57 -17.77
CA THR A 54 -14.11 18.46 -17.94
C THR A 54 -13.73 17.26 -17.10
N LEU A 55 -14.72 16.42 -16.77
CA LEU A 55 -14.49 15.16 -16.08
C LEU A 55 -13.55 14.23 -16.86
N ALA A 56 -13.69 14.20 -18.19
CA ALA A 56 -12.82 13.41 -19.07
C ALA A 56 -11.37 13.91 -19.04
N GLY A 57 -11.15 15.23 -19.05
CA GLY A 57 -9.82 15.83 -18.93
C GLY A 57 -9.18 15.51 -17.56
N LYS A 58 -9.92 15.68 -16.47
CA LYS A 58 -9.45 15.35 -15.11
C LYS A 58 -9.07 13.87 -14.98
N ARG A 59 -9.88 12.94 -15.51
CA ARG A 59 -9.57 11.50 -15.48
C ARG A 59 -8.35 11.16 -16.30
N ARG A 60 -8.10 11.83 -17.41
CA ARG A 60 -6.89 11.62 -18.22
C ARG A 60 -5.64 12.15 -17.54
N ALA A 61 -5.70 13.31 -16.91
CA ALA A 61 -4.62 13.84 -16.09
C ALA A 61 -4.27 12.86 -14.96
N LEU A 62 -5.28 12.37 -14.23
CA LEU A 62 -5.09 11.37 -13.18
C LEU A 62 -4.47 10.07 -13.70
N ALA A 63 -4.84 9.63 -14.91
CA ALA A 63 -4.31 8.41 -15.51
C ALA A 63 -2.78 8.42 -15.70
N GLN A 64 -2.17 9.59 -15.86
CA GLN A 64 -0.73 9.75 -16.06
C GLN A 64 0.04 10.09 -14.78
N THR A 65 -0.64 10.19 -13.64
CA THR A 65 0.03 10.37 -12.34
C THR A 65 0.64 9.08 -11.85
N LYS A 66 1.51 9.17 -10.85
CA LYS A 66 2.05 7.96 -10.20
C LYS A 66 0.97 7.24 -9.41
N ALA A 67 1.01 5.91 -9.42
CA ALA A 67 -0.01 5.09 -8.75
C ALA A 67 -0.25 5.46 -7.27
N PRO A 68 0.77 5.78 -6.43
CA PRO A 68 0.53 6.23 -5.07
C PRO A 68 -0.20 7.57 -4.97
N GLU A 69 0.06 8.50 -5.88
CA GLU A 69 -0.65 9.80 -5.95
C GLU A 69 -2.10 9.60 -6.41
N ALA A 70 -2.31 8.75 -7.42
CA ALA A 70 -3.65 8.38 -7.88
C ALA A 70 -4.46 7.70 -6.76
N MET A 71 -3.85 6.80 -5.98
CA MET A 71 -4.47 6.16 -4.82
C MET A 71 -4.97 7.22 -3.81
N MET A 72 -4.13 8.19 -3.46
CA MET A 72 -4.51 9.26 -2.53
C MET A 72 -5.65 10.11 -3.10
N THR A 73 -5.64 10.42 -4.40
CA THR A 73 -6.73 11.16 -5.07
C THR A 73 -8.06 10.40 -5.02
N LEU A 74 -8.03 9.08 -5.25
CA LEU A 74 -9.23 8.24 -5.16
C LEU A 74 -9.77 8.20 -3.72
N LEU A 75 -8.88 8.08 -2.74
CA LEU A 75 -9.22 8.06 -1.31
C LEU A 75 -9.83 9.40 -0.89
N ASP A 76 -9.20 10.52 -1.26
CA ASP A 76 -9.71 11.86 -0.95
C ASP A 76 -11.11 12.08 -1.54
N ALA A 77 -11.32 11.66 -2.78
CA ALA A 77 -12.64 11.74 -3.41
C ALA A 77 -13.72 10.94 -2.66
N ALA A 78 -13.36 9.75 -2.15
CA ALA A 78 -14.28 8.92 -1.38
C ALA A 78 -14.60 9.55 -0.02
N LEU A 79 -13.61 10.12 0.67
CA LEU A 79 -13.82 10.82 1.95
C LEU A 79 -14.66 12.08 1.78
N ILE A 80 -14.43 12.88 0.72
CA ILE A 80 -15.24 14.05 0.38
C ILE A 80 -16.70 13.65 0.09
N ALA A 81 -16.91 12.49 -0.53
CA ALA A 81 -18.24 11.93 -0.76
C ALA A 81 -18.90 11.37 0.51
N GLY A 82 -18.25 11.45 1.67
CA GLY A 82 -18.79 11.04 2.96
C GLY A 82 -18.60 9.56 3.29
N LEU A 83 -17.77 8.84 2.53
CA LEU A 83 -17.43 7.46 2.86
C LEU A 83 -16.66 7.41 4.19
N LYS A 84 -17.07 6.51 5.09
CA LYS A 84 -16.41 6.29 6.38
C LYS A 84 -15.74 4.93 6.36
N ALA A 85 -14.52 4.87 6.86
CA ALA A 85 -13.76 3.64 7.09
C ALA A 85 -12.74 3.87 8.21
N ASP A 86 -12.50 2.85 9.02
CA ASP A 86 -11.52 2.89 10.10
C ASP A 86 -10.13 2.58 9.57
N TYR A 87 -10.04 1.69 8.58
CA TYR A 87 -8.79 1.17 8.04
C TYR A 87 -8.67 1.36 6.52
N VAL A 88 -7.45 1.57 6.06
CA VAL A 88 -7.09 1.48 4.64
C VAL A 88 -6.14 0.28 4.45
N LEU A 89 -6.55 -0.66 3.59
CA LEU A 89 -5.81 -1.88 3.30
C LEU A 89 -5.20 -1.81 1.91
N PHE A 90 -3.92 -2.19 1.78
CA PHE A 90 -3.25 -2.31 0.49
C PHE A 90 -2.06 -3.27 0.52
N ASP A 91 -1.64 -3.66 -0.66
CA ASP A 91 -0.50 -4.54 -0.84
C ASP A 91 0.86 -3.81 -0.67
N SER A 92 1.93 -4.55 -0.84
CA SER A 92 3.29 -4.03 -0.69
C SER A 92 3.69 -2.97 -1.75
N TRP A 93 2.89 -2.79 -2.79
CA TRP A 93 3.16 -1.80 -3.84
C TRP A 93 2.97 -0.36 -3.34
N PHE A 94 1.99 -0.15 -2.47
CA PHE A 94 1.64 1.16 -1.89
C PHE A 94 2.21 1.36 -0.49
N SER A 95 2.81 0.32 0.10
CA SER A 95 3.28 0.31 1.48
C SER A 95 4.63 1.04 1.65
N ASN A 96 4.62 2.35 1.48
CA ASN A 96 5.77 3.19 1.81
C ASN A 96 5.43 4.17 2.95
N PRO A 97 6.43 4.64 3.72
CA PRO A 97 6.20 5.51 4.86
C PRO A 97 5.39 6.76 4.56
N ALA A 98 5.58 7.38 3.39
CA ALA A 98 4.87 8.60 3.03
C ALA A 98 3.36 8.38 2.86
N GLN A 99 2.94 7.29 2.23
CA GLN A 99 1.52 6.94 2.11
C GLN A 99 0.93 6.57 3.46
N ILE A 100 1.63 5.77 4.26
CA ILE A 100 1.16 5.36 5.60
C ILE A 100 0.92 6.59 6.48
N THR A 101 1.89 7.49 6.57
CA THR A 101 1.75 8.71 7.38
C THR A 101 0.68 9.66 6.83
N ALA A 102 0.54 9.78 5.50
CA ALA A 102 -0.48 10.61 4.89
C ALA A 102 -1.91 10.09 5.11
N ILE A 103 -2.11 8.77 5.10
CA ILE A 103 -3.41 8.16 5.40
C ILE A 103 -3.73 8.32 6.89
N HIS A 104 -2.78 8.03 7.75
CA HIS A 104 -2.96 8.19 9.21
C HIS A 104 -3.30 9.65 9.58
N SER A 105 -2.70 10.65 8.91
CA SER A 105 -3.03 12.06 9.13
C SER A 105 -4.46 12.44 8.73
N LYS A 106 -5.17 11.58 7.97
CA LYS A 106 -6.60 11.73 7.62
C LYS A 106 -7.53 11.08 8.66
N GLY A 107 -6.99 10.55 9.76
CA GLY A 107 -7.75 9.91 10.84
C GLY A 107 -8.13 8.45 10.56
N MET A 108 -7.44 7.78 9.65
CA MET A 108 -7.64 6.36 9.36
C MET A 108 -6.37 5.57 9.67
N ASP A 109 -6.54 4.35 10.12
CA ASP A 109 -5.42 3.44 10.29
C ASP A 109 -5.09 2.68 9.00
N VAL A 110 -3.86 2.18 8.94
CA VAL A 110 -3.34 1.44 7.79
C VAL A 110 -3.01 0.02 8.19
N ILE A 111 -3.48 -0.94 7.41
CA ILE A 111 -3.01 -2.33 7.46
C ILE A 111 -2.46 -2.69 6.08
N ALA A 112 -1.18 -3.00 5.99
CA ALA A 112 -0.54 -3.20 4.70
C ALA A 112 0.54 -4.28 4.73
N MET A 113 0.73 -4.95 3.60
CA MET A 113 1.88 -5.83 3.42
C MET A 113 3.14 -4.99 3.17
N ILE A 114 4.24 -5.30 3.83
CA ILE A 114 5.52 -4.59 3.70
C ILE A 114 6.34 -5.16 2.54
N LYS A 115 6.85 -4.28 1.69
CA LYS A 115 7.86 -4.63 0.69
C LYS A 115 9.22 -4.86 1.36
N LYS A 116 9.87 -5.99 1.09
CA LYS A 116 11.21 -6.31 1.60
C LYS A 116 12.31 -5.48 0.90
N SER A 117 12.32 -4.19 1.15
CA SER A 117 13.27 -3.23 0.58
C SER A 117 14.31 -2.81 1.61
N SER A 118 15.58 -2.73 1.21
CA SER A 118 16.65 -2.15 2.03
C SER A 118 16.56 -0.62 2.16
N ARG A 119 15.81 0.02 1.25
CA ARG A 119 15.66 1.49 1.20
C ARG A 119 14.62 2.02 2.19
N ILE A 120 13.65 1.20 2.57
CA ILE A 120 12.60 1.58 3.53
C ILE A 120 13.12 1.27 4.93
N LYS A 121 13.15 2.30 5.76
CA LYS A 121 13.62 2.23 7.15
C LYS A 121 12.49 2.56 8.12
N TYR A 122 12.52 1.90 9.26
CA TYR A 122 11.62 2.07 10.40
C TYR A 122 12.48 2.42 11.61
N SER A 123 12.02 3.32 12.47
CA SER A 123 12.71 3.61 13.72
C SER A 123 12.33 2.56 14.78
N TYR A 124 13.32 1.85 15.29
CA TYR A 124 13.18 0.81 16.30
C TYR A 124 14.27 0.95 17.34
N CYS A 125 13.91 1.15 18.62
CA CYS A 125 14.86 1.35 19.73
C CYS A 125 15.94 2.41 19.44
N GLY A 126 15.56 3.51 18.78
CA GLY A 126 16.47 4.61 18.42
C GLY A 126 17.29 4.39 17.14
N GLU A 127 17.22 3.22 16.53
CA GLU A 127 17.93 2.91 15.28
C GLU A 127 17.00 2.91 14.06
N GLN A 128 17.58 3.19 12.87
CA GLN A 128 16.87 3.13 11.58
C GLN A 128 17.14 1.79 10.88
N LEU A 129 16.22 0.86 11.01
CA LEU A 129 16.34 -0.51 10.49
C LEU A 129 15.37 -0.79 9.34
N ASN A 130 15.83 -1.51 8.33
CA ASN A 130 14.92 -2.05 7.32
C ASN A 130 14.25 -3.34 7.82
N ILE A 131 13.22 -3.80 7.11
CA ILE A 131 12.43 -4.96 7.53
C ILE A 131 13.26 -6.25 7.65
N LYS A 132 14.31 -6.43 6.85
CA LYS A 132 15.17 -7.61 6.93
C LYS A 132 16.07 -7.58 8.18
N GLU A 133 16.58 -6.39 8.53
CA GLU A 133 17.35 -6.16 9.76
C GLU A 133 16.47 -6.36 10.99
N LEU A 134 15.25 -5.79 11.02
CA LEU A 134 14.26 -6.02 12.07
C LEU A 134 13.97 -7.52 12.24
N TYR A 135 13.71 -8.23 11.13
CA TYR A 135 13.43 -9.64 11.16
C TYR A 135 14.60 -10.46 11.70
N SER A 136 15.84 -10.20 11.24
CA SER A 136 17.01 -10.96 11.68
C SER A 136 17.30 -10.80 13.17
N ARG A 137 17.08 -9.60 13.72
CA ARG A 137 17.31 -9.29 15.14
C ARG A 137 16.26 -9.89 16.06
N ASN A 138 15.00 -9.89 15.65
CA ASN A 138 13.86 -10.09 16.55
C ASN A 138 13.05 -11.36 16.23
N LYS A 139 13.38 -12.12 15.18
CA LYS A 139 12.61 -13.33 14.85
C LYS A 139 12.64 -14.34 16.01
N LYS A 140 11.51 -14.91 16.33
CA LYS A 140 11.38 -15.98 17.31
C LYS A 140 12.14 -17.23 16.81
N ARG A 141 13.07 -17.73 17.59
CA ARG A 141 13.86 -18.92 17.24
C ARG A 141 13.09 -20.22 17.41
N ARG A 142 12.13 -20.27 18.36
CA ARG A 142 11.31 -21.45 18.67
C ARG A 142 9.93 -21.00 19.16
N GLY A 143 8.90 -21.82 18.98
CA GLY A 143 7.55 -21.61 19.49
C GLY A 143 6.45 -22.03 18.55
N ARG A 144 5.23 -22.18 19.09
CA ARG A 144 3.99 -22.55 18.36
C ARG A 144 3.20 -21.33 17.90
N SER A 145 3.72 -20.11 18.04
CA SER A 145 2.97 -18.89 17.66
C SER A 145 2.72 -18.85 16.16
N LYS A 146 1.57 -18.30 15.78
CA LYS A 146 1.16 -18.11 14.37
C LYS A 146 2.05 -17.11 13.64
N TYR A 147 2.79 -16.26 14.38
CA TYR A 147 3.69 -15.25 13.83
C TYR A 147 5.15 -15.50 14.20
N LEU A 148 6.07 -15.01 13.38
CA LEU A 148 7.52 -15.15 13.52
C LEU A 148 8.16 -13.97 14.26
N LEU A 149 7.52 -12.81 14.16
CA LEU A 149 7.95 -11.54 14.72
C LEU A 149 6.74 -10.67 15.02
N SER A 150 6.77 -9.94 16.14
CA SER A 150 5.92 -8.78 16.41
C SER A 150 6.78 -7.73 17.09
N VAL A 151 6.84 -6.53 16.52
CA VAL A 151 7.61 -5.39 17.06
C VAL A 151 6.89 -4.09 16.81
N ASP A 152 6.98 -3.18 17.77
CA ASP A 152 6.50 -1.81 17.62
C ASP A 152 7.62 -0.93 17.03
N VAL A 153 7.27 -0.08 16.08
CA VAL A 153 8.20 0.79 15.36
C VAL A 153 7.57 2.16 15.15
N MET A 154 8.40 3.14 14.79
CA MET A 154 7.91 4.42 14.28
C MET A 154 8.13 4.49 12.77
N VAL A 155 7.10 4.93 12.04
CA VAL A 155 7.06 5.07 10.58
C VAL A 155 7.05 6.53 10.19
N GLY A 156 7.89 6.91 9.22
CA GLY A 156 8.03 8.30 8.80
C GLY A 156 9.18 9.02 9.49
N LYS A 157 9.58 10.15 8.91
CA LYS A 157 10.70 10.97 9.43
C LYS A 157 10.21 12.26 10.06
N ALA A 158 9.41 13.05 9.34
CA ALA A 158 8.95 14.36 9.81
C ALA A 158 7.87 14.24 10.89
N ASN A 159 6.85 13.40 10.63
CA ASN A 159 5.77 13.12 11.57
C ASN A 159 5.71 11.61 11.77
N PRO A 160 6.52 11.05 12.71
CA PRO A 160 6.56 9.62 12.92
C PRO A 160 5.23 9.12 13.49
N VAL A 161 4.71 8.05 12.91
CA VAL A 161 3.48 7.38 13.34
C VAL A 161 3.85 6.05 13.99
N PRO A 162 3.33 5.74 15.19
CA PRO A 162 3.52 4.44 15.80
C PRO A 162 2.86 3.35 14.94
N ALA A 163 3.50 2.21 14.84
CA ALA A 163 2.98 1.07 14.11
C ALA A 163 3.54 -0.24 14.64
N LYS A 164 2.75 -1.30 14.51
CA LYS A 164 3.13 -2.67 14.83
C LYS A 164 3.49 -3.41 13.54
N ILE A 165 4.66 -4.06 13.50
CA ILE A 165 5.06 -4.93 12.40
C ILE A 165 4.94 -6.38 12.84
N VAL A 166 4.18 -7.17 12.08
CA VAL A 166 3.98 -8.60 12.30
C VAL A 166 4.49 -9.39 11.11
N CYS A 167 5.39 -10.35 11.35
CA CYS A 167 5.88 -11.24 10.30
C CYS A 167 5.29 -12.64 10.45
N VAL A 168 4.86 -13.22 9.34
CA VAL A 168 4.26 -14.56 9.27
C VAL A 168 4.97 -15.45 8.25
N ARG A 169 4.80 -16.76 8.37
CA ARG A 169 5.29 -17.70 7.36
C ARG A 169 4.54 -17.53 6.06
N ASN A 170 5.26 -17.50 4.96
CA ASN A 170 4.64 -17.54 3.64
C ASN A 170 4.11 -18.95 3.36
N LYS A 171 2.79 -19.09 3.22
CA LYS A 171 2.16 -20.39 2.96
C LYS A 171 2.53 -20.94 1.59
N ALA A 172 2.72 -20.07 0.60
CA ALA A 172 3.11 -20.47 -0.77
C ALA A 172 4.57 -20.82 -0.89
N ASN A 173 5.44 -20.25 -0.06
CA ASN A 173 6.88 -20.54 -0.05
C ASN A 173 7.39 -20.66 1.39
N ARG A 174 7.54 -21.89 1.88
CA ARG A 174 7.94 -22.17 3.27
C ARG A 174 9.32 -21.63 3.65
N LYS A 175 10.18 -21.29 2.68
CA LYS A 175 11.49 -20.69 2.91
C LYS A 175 11.42 -19.18 3.06
N ASP A 176 10.25 -18.58 2.82
CA ASP A 176 10.01 -17.15 2.84
C ASP A 176 9.00 -16.74 3.93
N TRP A 177 8.93 -15.47 4.20
CA TRP A 177 8.02 -14.86 5.18
C TRP A 177 7.37 -13.61 4.59
N LEU A 178 6.21 -13.26 5.11
CA LEU A 178 5.51 -12.02 4.79
C LEU A 178 5.55 -11.11 6.01
N ALA A 179 5.53 -9.81 5.79
CA ALA A 179 5.44 -8.81 6.85
C ALA A 179 4.26 -7.90 6.60
N PHE A 180 3.52 -7.64 7.67
CA PHE A 180 2.42 -6.70 7.71
C PHE A 180 2.75 -5.56 8.66
N ILE A 181 2.25 -4.38 8.36
CA ILE A 181 2.32 -3.21 9.23
C ILE A 181 0.90 -2.75 9.55
N CYS A 182 0.67 -2.40 10.81
CA CYS A 182 -0.58 -1.84 11.27
C CYS A 182 -0.29 -0.58 12.08
N THR A 183 -0.95 0.53 11.80
CA THR A 183 -0.81 1.76 12.59
C THR A 183 -1.71 1.77 13.82
N ASP A 184 -2.77 0.97 13.83
CA ASP A 184 -3.52 0.67 15.06
C ASP A 184 -2.73 -0.33 15.91
N THR A 185 -1.99 0.17 16.86
CA THR A 185 -1.16 -0.63 17.78
C THR A 185 -1.97 -1.39 18.83
N THR A 186 -3.28 -1.14 18.93
CA THR A 186 -4.17 -1.84 19.87
C THR A 186 -4.58 -3.21 19.37
N LEU A 187 -4.55 -3.43 18.04
CA LEU A 187 -4.87 -4.73 17.46
C LEU A 187 -3.84 -5.80 17.87
N SER A 188 -4.35 -6.98 18.17
CA SER A 188 -3.52 -8.16 18.38
C SER A 188 -2.89 -8.64 17.07
N GLU A 189 -1.80 -9.40 17.16
CA GLU A 189 -1.16 -9.99 16.00
C GLU A 189 -2.09 -10.92 15.21
N GLU A 190 -3.00 -11.60 15.91
CA GLU A 190 -3.97 -12.50 15.27
C GLU A 190 -5.01 -11.74 14.46
N GLU A 191 -5.46 -10.60 14.94
CA GLU A 191 -6.37 -9.71 14.22
C GLU A 191 -5.71 -9.16 12.96
N ILE A 192 -4.48 -8.63 13.07
CA ILE A 192 -3.71 -8.12 11.92
C ILE A 192 -3.48 -9.20 10.85
N ILE A 193 -3.30 -10.47 11.25
CA ILE A 193 -3.09 -11.58 10.31
C ILE A 193 -4.40 -12.03 9.67
N ARG A 194 -5.53 -11.85 10.34
CA ARG A 194 -6.84 -12.29 9.86
C ARG A 194 -7.47 -11.35 8.84
N ILE A 195 -7.22 -10.04 8.99
CA ILE A 195 -7.65 -9.00 8.04
C ILE A 195 -6.90 -9.14 6.71
#